data_54a1972ee506547d4ed1ad96a700b874
#
_entry.id   54a1972ee506547d4ed1ad96a700b874
#
_cell.length_a   1.000
_cell.length_b   1.000
_cell.length_c   1.000
_cell.angle_alpha   90.00
_cell.angle_beta   90.00
_cell.angle_gamma   90.00
#
_symmetry.space_group_name_H-M   'P 1'
#
loop_
_entity.id
_entity.type
_entity.pdbx_description
1 polymer ?
#
loop_
_entity_poly.entity_id
_entity_poly.type
_entity_poly.pdbx_seq_one_letter_code
_entity_poly.pdbx_strand_id
1 'polypeptide(L)'
;HVRSRRQRQMCIRDSSYMLSRAASWDIQTAMQWLTGSLNNASWERVMPLAIAAAVLMPLLLSQGRALGAMQLGDDSASGLGVRVNTTRLLFILGAVALLAFATAACGPIAFVAFMAGPIAARITGPGANLLLPSAFVGAVLVLGGDLLGQFAFGDRYPVGVITGVLGAPYLIFLLIRTNRSGGSL
;
A
#
# COMPACT_ATOMS: atom_id res chain seq x y z
N HIS A 1 37.99 9.12 9.95
CA HIS A 1 36.63 9.11 10.56
C HIS A 1 35.98 10.50 10.71
N VAL A 2 36.75 11.60 10.74
CA VAL A 2 36.22 12.99 10.88
C VAL A 2 35.60 13.52 9.59
N ARG A 3 36.12 13.08 8.43
CA ARG A 3 35.68 13.58 7.08
C ARG A 3 34.24 13.10 6.74
N SER A 4 33.84 11.92 7.16
CA SER A 4 32.51 11.34 6.91
C SER A 4 31.39 12.05 7.69
N ARG A 5 31.67 12.56 8.90
CA ARG A 5 30.69 13.32 9.69
C ARG A 5 30.39 14.70 9.11
N ARG A 6 31.41 15.38 8.56
CA ARG A 6 31.22 16.71 7.93
C ARG A 6 30.37 16.62 6.66
N GLN A 7 30.51 15.57 5.85
CA GLN A 7 29.69 15.39 4.65
C GLN A 7 28.20 15.14 4.99
N ARG A 8 27.90 14.33 6.02
CA ARG A 8 26.50 14.12 6.47
C ARG A 8 25.86 15.39 7.02
N GLN A 9 26.60 16.18 7.79
CA GLN A 9 26.09 17.44 8.32
C GLN A 9 25.88 18.50 7.23
N MET A 10 26.66 18.49 6.16
CA MET A 10 26.50 19.38 5.03
C MET A 10 25.21 19.09 4.26
N CYS A 11 24.92 17.81 3.96
CA CYS A 11 23.68 17.42 3.27
C CYS A 11 22.42 17.72 4.09
N ILE A 12 22.44 17.52 5.42
CA ILE A 12 21.30 17.83 6.29
C ILE A 12 21.08 19.36 6.37
N ARG A 13 22.16 20.13 6.39
CA ARG A 13 22.09 21.60 6.45
C ARG A 13 21.59 22.21 5.14
N ASP A 14 21.97 21.64 4.00
CA ASP A 14 21.51 22.08 2.68
C ASP A 14 20.02 21.77 2.49
N SER A 15 19.56 20.60 2.89
CA SER A 15 18.13 20.25 2.86
C SER A 15 17.30 21.15 3.77
N SER A 16 17.79 21.47 4.97
CA SER A 16 17.11 22.38 5.91
C SER A 16 17.08 23.82 5.38
N TYR A 17 18.13 24.24 4.70
CA TYR A 17 18.21 25.57 4.11
C TYR A 17 17.30 25.72 2.89
N MET A 18 17.17 24.68 2.07
CA MET A 18 16.21 24.65 0.96
C MET A 18 14.76 24.63 1.46
N LEU A 19 14.45 23.85 2.49
CA LEU A 19 13.13 23.85 3.13
C LEU A 19 12.78 25.21 3.74
N SER A 20 13.72 25.91 4.35
CA SER A 20 13.46 27.23 4.96
C SER A 20 13.24 28.34 3.95
N ARG A 21 13.66 28.15 2.70
CA ARG A 21 13.45 29.09 1.59
C ARG A 21 12.25 28.74 0.70
N ALA A 22 11.71 27.53 0.81
CA ALA A 22 10.48 27.16 0.13
C ALA A 22 9.31 28.00 0.66
N ALA A 23 8.49 28.54 -0.22
CA ALA A 23 7.30 29.27 0.20
C ALA A 23 6.43 28.35 1.07
N SER A 24 5.85 28.90 2.14
CA SER A 24 5.10 28.11 3.14
C SER A 24 3.96 27.27 2.53
N TRP A 25 3.39 27.71 1.42
CA TRP A 25 2.36 26.96 0.71
C TRP A 25 2.91 25.76 -0.10
N ASP A 26 4.17 25.82 -0.56
CA ASP A 26 4.83 24.67 -1.20
C ASP A 26 5.09 23.55 -0.19
N ILE A 27 5.45 23.92 1.04
CA ILE A 27 5.60 22.96 2.15
C ILE A 27 4.28 22.30 2.51
N GLN A 28 3.19 23.05 2.57
CA GLN A 28 1.85 22.52 2.82
C GLN A 28 1.41 21.56 1.72
N THR A 29 1.63 21.93 0.45
CA THR A 29 1.32 21.08 -0.69
C THR A 29 2.15 19.79 -0.67
N ALA A 30 3.44 19.89 -0.38
CA ALA A 30 4.31 18.72 -0.25
C ALA A 30 3.88 17.80 0.91
N MET A 31 3.52 18.37 2.06
CA MET A 31 3.00 17.61 3.20
C MET A 31 1.67 16.92 2.87
N GLN A 32 0.74 17.59 2.21
CA GLN A 32 -0.51 16.98 1.75
C GLN A 32 -0.26 15.84 0.77
N TRP A 33 0.71 16.01 -0.13
CA TRP A 33 1.06 14.96 -1.08
C TRP A 33 1.69 13.74 -0.40
N LEU A 34 2.55 13.95 0.62
CA LEU A 34 3.18 12.89 1.39
C LEU A 34 2.21 12.11 2.30
N THR A 35 1.09 12.72 2.67
CA THR A 35 0.08 12.05 3.51
C THR A 35 -0.95 11.24 2.71
N GLY A 36 -0.94 11.36 1.38
CA GLY A 36 -1.90 10.68 0.50
C GLY A 36 -3.32 11.25 0.66
N SER A 37 -3.87 11.79 -0.43
CA SER A 37 -5.19 12.43 -0.43
C SER A 37 -5.91 12.20 -1.75
N LEU A 38 -7.22 11.94 -1.68
CA LEU A 38 -8.11 11.85 -2.83
C LEU A 38 -8.70 13.21 -3.23
N ASN A 39 -8.50 14.25 -2.40
CA ASN A 39 -9.10 15.59 -2.61
C ASN A 39 -8.69 16.28 -3.92
N ASN A 40 -7.52 15.94 -4.47
CA ASN A 40 -7.01 16.48 -5.73
C ASN A 40 -7.10 15.47 -6.89
N ALA A 41 -8.02 14.49 -6.81
CA ALA A 41 -8.23 13.54 -7.88
C ALA A 41 -8.79 14.26 -9.11
N SER A 42 -7.99 14.35 -10.17
CA SER A 42 -8.37 14.86 -11.47
C SER A 42 -8.49 13.73 -12.48
N TRP A 43 -9.32 13.91 -13.50
CA TRP A 43 -9.47 12.91 -14.57
C TRP A 43 -8.16 12.56 -15.26
N GLU A 44 -7.26 13.54 -15.38
CA GLU A 44 -5.93 13.38 -15.97
C GLU A 44 -5.03 12.41 -15.15
N ARG A 45 -5.19 12.40 -13.80
CA ARG A 45 -4.42 11.52 -12.90
C ARG A 45 -5.07 10.15 -12.73
N VAL A 46 -6.39 10.08 -12.79
CA VAL A 46 -7.14 8.83 -12.64
C VAL A 46 -7.09 7.97 -13.89
N MET A 47 -7.07 8.56 -15.09
CA MET A 47 -7.03 7.83 -16.37
C MET A 47 -5.83 6.85 -16.48
N PRO A 48 -4.57 7.27 -16.24
CA PRO A 48 -3.45 6.34 -16.31
C PRO A 48 -3.56 5.19 -15.31
N LEU A 49 -4.05 5.48 -14.08
CA LEU A 49 -4.31 4.46 -13.07
C LEU A 49 -5.39 3.49 -13.50
N ALA A 50 -6.50 3.99 -14.06
CA ALA A 50 -7.60 3.16 -14.54
C ALA A 50 -7.16 2.22 -15.68
N ILE A 51 -6.37 2.74 -16.64
CA ILE A 51 -5.81 1.94 -17.73
C ILE A 51 -4.84 0.88 -17.19
N ALA A 52 -3.92 1.27 -16.29
CA ALA A 52 -2.99 0.34 -15.67
C ALA A 52 -3.73 -0.76 -14.88
N ALA A 53 -4.76 -0.39 -14.11
CA ALA A 53 -5.57 -1.34 -13.38
C ALA A 53 -6.36 -2.28 -14.33
N ALA A 54 -6.95 -1.74 -15.39
CA ALA A 54 -7.71 -2.53 -16.38
C ALA A 54 -6.84 -3.57 -17.11
N VAL A 55 -5.54 -3.30 -17.28
CA VAL A 55 -4.61 -4.23 -17.93
C VAL A 55 -3.97 -5.18 -16.93
N LEU A 56 -3.44 -4.65 -15.82
CA LEU A 56 -2.66 -5.44 -14.86
C LEU A 56 -3.54 -6.31 -13.96
N MET A 57 -4.73 -5.84 -13.57
CA MET A 57 -5.64 -6.63 -12.71
C MET A 57 -6.04 -7.97 -13.35
N PRO A 58 -6.59 -8.02 -14.59
CA PRO A 58 -6.93 -9.30 -15.21
C PRO A 58 -5.70 -10.19 -15.43
N LEU A 59 -4.54 -9.60 -15.76
CA LEU A 59 -3.30 -10.35 -15.91
C LEU A 59 -2.90 -11.05 -14.60
N LEU A 60 -2.91 -10.34 -13.47
CA LEU A 60 -2.60 -10.91 -12.16
C LEU A 60 -3.67 -11.91 -11.69
N LEU A 61 -4.95 -11.63 -11.95
CA LEU A 61 -6.05 -12.53 -11.60
C LEU A 61 -5.99 -13.85 -12.39
N SER A 62 -5.57 -13.83 -13.64
CA SER A 62 -5.39 -15.05 -14.45
C SER A 62 -4.35 -15.99 -13.85
N GLN A 63 -3.37 -15.46 -13.16
CA GLN A 63 -2.31 -16.21 -12.47
C GLN A 63 -2.67 -16.60 -11.02
N GLY A 64 -3.87 -16.27 -10.55
CA GLY A 64 -4.30 -16.52 -9.17
C GLY A 64 -4.23 -17.98 -8.75
N ARG A 65 -4.43 -18.93 -9.68
CA ARG A 65 -4.28 -20.38 -9.44
C ARG A 65 -2.82 -20.74 -9.15
N ALA A 66 -1.88 -20.17 -9.89
CA ALA A 66 -0.46 -20.38 -9.69
C ALA A 66 0.01 -19.83 -8.33
N LEU A 67 -0.54 -18.67 -7.91
CA LEU A 67 -0.29 -18.10 -6.59
C LEU A 67 -0.83 -19.02 -5.48
N GLY A 68 -2.03 -19.58 -5.64
CA GLY A 68 -2.60 -20.56 -4.71
C GLY A 68 -1.74 -21.82 -4.58
N ALA A 69 -1.20 -22.34 -5.68
CA ALA A 69 -0.28 -23.47 -5.64
C ALA A 69 1.03 -23.16 -4.89
N MET A 70 1.55 -21.94 -5.03
CA MET A 70 2.77 -21.49 -4.31
C MET A 70 2.58 -21.40 -2.79
N GLN A 71 1.34 -21.27 -2.29
CA GLN A 71 1.07 -21.32 -0.84
C GLN A 71 1.29 -22.71 -0.23
N LEU A 72 1.30 -23.76 -1.05
CA LEU A 72 1.60 -25.14 -0.63
C LEU A 72 3.12 -25.44 -0.56
N GLY A 73 3.95 -24.46 -0.86
CA GLY A 73 5.39 -24.55 -0.92
C GLY A 73 5.94 -24.63 -2.36
N ASP A 74 7.17 -24.15 -2.54
CA ASP A 74 7.81 -24.02 -3.85
C ASP A 74 8.00 -25.38 -4.56
N ASP A 75 8.33 -26.43 -3.80
CA ASP A 75 8.53 -27.79 -4.31
C ASP A 75 7.20 -28.39 -4.82
N SER A 76 6.13 -28.23 -4.05
CA SER A 76 4.78 -28.67 -4.42
C SER A 76 4.27 -27.94 -5.67
N ALA A 77 4.49 -26.63 -5.73
CA ALA A 77 4.09 -25.79 -6.86
C ALA A 77 4.85 -26.18 -8.14
N SER A 78 6.16 -26.46 -8.03
CA SER A 78 6.96 -26.91 -9.16
C SER A 78 6.53 -28.29 -9.68
N GLY A 79 6.18 -29.21 -8.78
CA GLY A 79 5.61 -30.53 -9.09
C GLY A 79 4.28 -30.43 -9.85
N LEU A 80 3.49 -29.38 -9.59
CA LEU A 80 2.25 -29.06 -10.32
C LEU A 80 2.48 -28.32 -11.66
N GLY A 81 3.75 -28.12 -12.06
CA GLY A 81 4.12 -27.49 -13.32
C GLY A 81 4.14 -25.95 -13.29
N VAL A 82 4.05 -25.35 -12.10
CA VAL A 82 4.12 -23.87 -11.95
C VAL A 82 5.58 -23.42 -12.05
N ARG A 83 5.87 -22.46 -12.90
CA ARG A 83 7.17 -21.80 -13.00
C ARG A 83 7.32 -20.78 -11.86
N VAL A 84 7.67 -21.25 -10.66
CA VAL A 84 7.68 -20.48 -9.41
C VAL A 84 8.40 -19.13 -9.55
N ASN A 85 9.63 -19.11 -10.07
CA ASN A 85 10.41 -17.88 -10.21
C ASN A 85 9.78 -16.87 -11.16
N THR A 86 9.27 -17.33 -12.30
CA THR A 86 8.63 -16.46 -13.30
C THR A 86 7.32 -15.90 -12.75
N THR A 87 6.51 -16.73 -12.12
CA THR A 87 5.23 -16.32 -11.50
C THR A 87 5.48 -15.31 -10.38
N ARG A 88 6.44 -15.57 -9.49
CA ARG A 88 6.83 -14.65 -8.41
C ARG A 88 7.28 -13.29 -8.96
N LEU A 89 8.15 -13.29 -9.96
CA LEU A 89 8.63 -12.07 -10.59
C LEU A 89 7.48 -11.27 -11.23
N LEU A 90 6.57 -11.94 -11.92
CA LEU A 90 5.42 -11.31 -12.57
C LEU A 90 4.47 -10.67 -11.55
N PHE A 91 4.21 -11.33 -10.41
CA PHE A 91 3.42 -10.75 -9.32
C PHE A 91 4.10 -9.55 -8.68
N ILE A 92 5.41 -9.63 -8.42
CA ILE A 92 6.16 -8.51 -7.83
C ILE A 92 6.14 -7.31 -8.77
N LEU A 93 6.47 -7.49 -10.05
CA LEU A 93 6.48 -6.40 -11.03
C LEU A 93 5.07 -5.82 -11.23
N GLY A 94 4.05 -6.66 -11.32
CA GLY A 94 2.67 -6.21 -11.46
C GLY A 94 2.17 -5.44 -10.23
N ALA A 95 2.49 -5.91 -9.02
CA ALA A 95 2.14 -5.23 -7.79
C ALA A 95 2.87 -3.88 -7.64
N VAL A 96 4.17 -3.84 -7.95
CA VAL A 96 4.96 -2.60 -7.91
C VAL A 96 4.45 -1.61 -8.94
N ALA A 97 4.12 -2.05 -10.16
CA ALA A 97 3.55 -1.19 -11.19
C ALA A 97 2.20 -0.60 -10.74
N LEU A 98 1.27 -1.41 -10.25
CA LEU A 98 -0.01 -0.93 -9.72
C LEU A 98 0.17 0.06 -8.56
N LEU A 99 1.09 -0.24 -7.63
CA LEU A 99 1.41 0.64 -6.51
C LEU A 99 1.98 1.98 -7.00
N ALA A 100 2.87 1.97 -7.99
CA ALA A 100 3.46 3.17 -8.55
C ALA A 100 2.40 4.09 -9.17
N PHE A 101 1.51 3.54 -10.00
CA PHE A 101 0.40 4.31 -10.59
C PHE A 101 -0.58 4.82 -9.53
N ALA A 102 -0.92 4.01 -8.52
CA ALA A 102 -1.78 4.43 -7.42
C ALA A 102 -1.14 5.57 -6.61
N THR A 103 0.13 5.43 -6.26
CA THR A 103 0.88 6.47 -5.52
C THR A 103 1.04 7.75 -6.34
N ALA A 104 1.26 7.65 -7.64
CA ALA A 104 1.33 8.81 -8.53
C ALA A 104 -0.02 9.56 -8.62
N ALA A 105 -1.15 8.84 -8.53
CA ALA A 105 -2.48 9.44 -8.60
C ALA A 105 -2.93 10.09 -7.29
N CYS A 106 -2.74 9.40 -6.16
CA CYS A 106 -3.34 9.76 -4.86
C CYS A 106 -2.31 10.06 -3.76
N GLY A 107 -1.01 9.93 -4.04
CA GLY A 107 0.03 9.93 -3.03
C GLY A 107 0.11 8.61 -2.24
N PRO A 108 1.09 8.45 -1.35
CA PRO A 108 1.28 7.25 -0.55
C PRO A 108 0.20 7.15 0.54
N ILE A 109 -0.66 6.12 0.45
CA ILE A 109 -1.67 5.82 1.48
C ILE A 109 -1.13 4.73 2.38
N ALA A 110 -0.84 5.10 3.64
CA ALA A 110 -0.24 4.19 4.60
C ALA A 110 -1.24 3.16 5.15
N PHE A 111 -0.72 2.01 5.57
CA PHE A 111 -1.41 0.94 6.32
C PHE A 111 -2.53 0.18 5.62
N VAL A 112 -3.14 0.67 4.55
CA VAL A 112 -4.25 0.00 3.85
C VAL A 112 -3.85 -1.41 3.39
N ALA A 113 -2.66 -1.57 2.82
CA ALA A 113 -2.17 -2.86 2.36
C ALA A 113 -2.02 -3.89 3.49
N PHE A 114 -1.60 -3.44 4.69
CA PHE A 114 -1.46 -4.30 5.86
C PHE A 114 -2.81 -4.72 6.47
N MET A 115 -3.85 -3.91 6.28
CA MET A 115 -5.19 -4.19 6.78
C MET A 115 -6.00 -5.06 5.79
N ALA A 116 -5.93 -4.75 4.50
CA ALA A 116 -6.77 -5.34 3.49
C ALA A 116 -6.63 -6.87 3.38
N GLY A 117 -5.39 -7.39 3.36
CA GLY A 117 -5.11 -8.82 3.29
C GLY A 117 -5.67 -9.62 4.47
N PRO A 118 -5.29 -9.32 5.72
CA PRO A 118 -5.79 -10.03 6.89
C PRO A 118 -7.30 -9.92 7.11
N ILE A 119 -7.91 -8.78 6.77
CA ILE A 119 -9.37 -8.61 6.86
C ILE A 119 -10.05 -9.49 5.81
N ALA A 120 -9.58 -9.46 4.56
CA ALA A 120 -10.10 -10.31 3.49
C ALA A 120 -10.00 -11.79 3.84
N ALA A 121 -8.87 -12.24 4.37
CA ALA A 121 -8.67 -13.63 4.79
C ALA A 121 -9.67 -14.09 5.86
N ARG A 122 -10.09 -13.18 6.75
CA ARG A 122 -11.10 -13.50 7.77
C ARG A 122 -12.51 -13.59 7.21
N ILE A 123 -12.82 -12.80 6.18
CA ILE A 123 -14.14 -12.78 5.54
C ILE A 123 -14.31 -14.00 4.63
N THR A 124 -13.29 -14.36 3.87
CA THR A 124 -13.37 -15.42 2.86
C THR A 124 -13.05 -16.82 3.39
N GLY A 125 -12.37 -16.90 4.54
CA GLY A 125 -11.97 -18.18 5.13
C GLY A 125 -10.74 -18.83 4.47
N PRO A 126 -10.32 -20.01 4.98
CA PRO A 126 -9.15 -20.72 4.51
C PRO A 126 -9.36 -21.30 3.10
N GLY A 127 -8.34 -21.22 2.26
CA GLY A 127 -8.32 -21.79 0.91
C GLY A 127 -8.91 -20.93 -0.19
N ALA A 128 -9.44 -19.75 0.12
CA ALA A 128 -9.97 -18.82 -0.88
C ALA A 128 -8.84 -18.05 -1.59
N ASN A 129 -9.08 -17.70 -2.86
CA ASN A 129 -8.19 -16.80 -3.58
C ASN A 129 -8.37 -15.37 -3.06
N LEU A 130 -7.36 -14.87 -2.33
CA LEU A 130 -7.42 -13.60 -1.59
C LEU A 130 -7.25 -12.35 -2.45
N LEU A 131 -6.89 -12.48 -3.74
CA LEU A 131 -6.60 -11.32 -4.60
C LEU A 131 -7.81 -10.38 -4.75
N LEU A 132 -8.95 -10.91 -5.18
CA LEU A 132 -10.18 -10.12 -5.34
C LEU A 132 -10.74 -9.60 -4.00
N PRO A 133 -10.93 -10.45 -2.96
CA PRO A 133 -11.43 -9.97 -1.68
C PRO A 133 -10.56 -8.88 -1.06
N SER A 134 -9.23 -9.02 -1.12
CA SER A 134 -8.33 -7.98 -0.58
C SER A 134 -8.39 -6.67 -1.37
N ALA A 135 -8.57 -6.73 -2.69
CA ALA A 135 -8.76 -5.54 -3.51
C ALA A 135 -10.06 -4.80 -3.12
N PHE A 136 -11.18 -5.54 -2.93
CA PHE A 136 -12.44 -4.95 -2.49
C PHE A 136 -12.35 -4.36 -1.07
N VAL A 137 -11.74 -5.08 -0.14
CA VAL A 137 -11.54 -4.58 1.23
C VAL A 137 -10.66 -3.33 1.22
N GLY A 138 -9.58 -3.32 0.42
CA GLY A 138 -8.74 -2.14 0.24
C GLY A 138 -9.52 -0.94 -0.31
N ALA A 139 -10.35 -1.14 -1.32
CA ALA A 139 -11.21 -0.09 -1.87
C ALA A 139 -12.20 0.46 -0.83
N VAL A 140 -12.86 -0.42 -0.05
CA VAL A 140 -13.78 -0.02 1.02
C VAL A 140 -13.04 0.76 2.12
N LEU A 141 -11.83 0.34 2.49
CA LEU A 141 -11.03 1.05 3.51
C LEU A 141 -10.62 2.45 3.04
N VAL A 142 -10.21 2.59 1.78
CA VAL A 142 -9.82 3.90 1.21
C VAL A 142 -11.03 4.81 1.07
N LEU A 143 -12.14 4.33 0.50
CA LEU A 143 -13.38 5.12 0.34
C LEU A 143 -13.99 5.46 1.70
N GLY A 144 -14.04 4.50 2.62
CA GLY A 144 -14.54 4.72 3.98
C GLY A 144 -13.66 5.73 4.75
N GLY A 145 -12.34 5.62 4.62
CA GLY A 145 -11.41 6.59 5.20
C GLY A 145 -11.58 8.00 4.63
N ASP A 146 -11.81 8.11 3.32
CA ASP A 146 -12.05 9.39 2.67
C ASP A 146 -13.38 10.01 3.12
N LEU A 147 -14.47 9.23 3.17
CA LEU A 147 -15.76 9.69 3.69
C LEU A 147 -15.67 10.14 5.15
N LEU A 148 -14.99 9.40 6.00
CA LEU A 148 -14.75 9.80 7.39
C LEU A 148 -13.94 11.10 7.46
N GLY A 149 -12.90 11.24 6.63
CA GLY A 149 -12.09 12.46 6.56
C GLY A 149 -12.86 13.69 6.11
N GLN A 150 -13.88 13.50 5.27
CA GLN A 150 -14.70 14.61 4.74
C GLN A 150 -15.83 15.01 5.69
N PHE A 151 -16.47 14.06 6.37
CA PHE A 151 -17.74 14.31 7.08
C PHE A 151 -17.63 14.24 8.60
N ALA A 152 -16.64 13.53 9.16
CA ALA A 152 -16.59 13.28 10.61
C ALA A 152 -16.03 14.45 11.44
N PHE A 153 -15.18 15.29 10.86
CA PHE A 153 -14.39 16.27 11.61
C PHE A 153 -14.63 17.75 11.23
N GLY A 154 -15.54 18.02 10.30
CA GLY A 154 -15.83 19.40 9.84
C GLY A 154 -14.76 20.03 8.92
N ASP A 155 -13.53 19.55 8.99
CA ASP A 155 -12.41 19.91 8.10
C ASP A 155 -12.03 18.70 7.24
N ARG A 156 -11.54 18.96 6.02
CA ARG A 156 -11.13 17.89 5.09
C ARG A 156 -9.75 17.34 5.45
N TYR A 157 -9.73 16.24 6.18
CA TYR A 157 -8.48 15.53 6.47
C TYR A 157 -8.07 14.60 5.32
N PRO A 158 -6.76 14.51 5.00
CA PRO A 158 -6.25 13.55 4.01
C PRO A 158 -6.55 12.11 4.45
N VAL A 159 -6.97 11.26 3.49
CA VAL A 159 -7.32 9.86 3.74
C VAL A 159 -6.16 9.08 4.39
N GLY A 160 -4.92 9.40 4.04
CA GLY A 160 -3.73 8.76 4.61
C GLY A 160 -3.56 8.99 6.11
N VAL A 161 -4.03 10.12 6.65
CA VAL A 161 -4.03 10.37 8.10
C VAL A 161 -5.05 9.46 8.79
N ILE A 162 -6.27 9.38 8.25
CA ILE A 162 -7.34 8.53 8.80
C ILE A 162 -6.93 7.05 8.78
N THR A 163 -6.42 6.57 7.65
CA THR A 163 -5.95 5.18 7.53
C THR A 163 -4.73 4.91 8.41
N GLY A 164 -3.88 5.91 8.65
CA GLY A 164 -2.76 5.81 9.59
C GLY A 164 -3.20 5.66 11.03
N VAL A 165 -4.15 6.49 11.48
CA VAL A 165 -4.70 6.44 12.85
C VAL A 165 -5.45 5.13 13.11
N LEU A 166 -6.17 4.61 12.14
CA LEU A 166 -6.88 3.32 12.26
C LEU A 166 -5.94 2.13 12.07
N GLY A 167 -4.98 2.24 11.16
CA GLY A 167 -4.08 1.15 10.77
C GLY A 167 -3.03 0.82 11.80
N ALA A 168 -2.47 1.81 12.49
CA ALA A 168 -1.42 1.58 13.48
C ALA A 168 -1.91 0.73 14.68
N PRO A 169 -3.06 1.04 15.34
CA PRO A 169 -3.60 0.18 16.40
C PRO A 169 -3.99 -1.22 15.90
N TYR A 170 -4.53 -1.32 14.68
CA TYR A 170 -4.87 -2.60 14.07
C TYR A 170 -3.62 -3.47 13.85
N LEU A 171 -2.52 -2.88 13.41
CA LEU A 171 -1.25 -3.57 13.20
C LEU A 171 -0.69 -4.11 14.52
N ILE A 172 -0.72 -3.30 15.59
CA ILE A 172 -0.32 -3.71 16.94
C ILE A 172 -1.19 -4.89 17.41
N PHE A 173 -2.50 -4.78 17.24
CA PHE A 173 -3.44 -5.87 17.58
C PHE A 173 -3.11 -7.15 16.80
N LEU A 174 -2.83 -7.04 15.50
CA LEU A 174 -2.48 -8.18 14.66
C LEU A 174 -1.18 -8.84 15.12
N LEU A 175 -0.14 -8.05 15.41
CA LEU A 175 1.15 -8.55 15.91
C LEU A 175 1.01 -9.30 17.24
N ILE A 176 0.27 -8.73 18.19
CA ILE A 176 0.02 -9.37 19.50
C ILE A 176 -0.70 -10.71 19.29
N ARG A 177 -1.69 -10.75 18.41
CA ARG A 177 -2.45 -11.97 18.14
C ARG A 177 -1.62 -13.03 17.44
N THR A 178 -0.82 -12.66 16.44
CA THR A 178 0.07 -13.59 15.72
C THR A 178 1.13 -14.17 16.66
N ASN A 179 1.69 -13.34 17.53
CA ASN A 179 2.69 -13.79 18.52
C ASN A 179 2.09 -14.75 19.55
N ARG A 180 0.82 -14.57 19.93
CA ARG A 180 0.12 -15.51 20.83
C ARG A 180 -0.23 -16.83 20.16
N SER A 181 -0.42 -16.86 18.84
CA SER A 181 -0.68 -18.11 18.08
C SER A 181 0.62 -18.87 17.73
N GLY A 182 1.77 -18.20 17.69
CA GLY A 182 3.09 -18.81 17.44
C GLY A 182 3.82 -19.30 18.71
N GLY A 183 3.25 -19.11 19.89
CA GLY A 183 3.86 -19.49 21.17
C GLY A 183 3.58 -20.92 21.65
N SER A 184 3.03 -21.80 20.80
CA SER A 184 2.87 -23.22 21.10
C SER A 184 3.79 -24.07 20.22
N LEU A 185 5.08 -24.04 20.51
CA LEU A 185 6.05 -25.08 20.18
C LEU A 185 6.56 -25.66 21.50
#